data_10429c5921c8898704286551fe5960f9
#
_entry.id   10429c5921c8898704286551fe5960f9
#
_cell.length_a   1.000
_cell.length_b   1.000
_cell.length_c   1.000
_cell.angle_alpha   90.00
_cell.angle_beta   90.00
_cell.angle_gamma   90.00
#
_symmetry.space_group_name_H-M   'P 1'
#
loop_
_entity.id
_entity.type
_entity.pdbx_description
1 polymer ?
#
loop_
_entity_poly.entity_id
_entity_poly.type
_entity_poly.pdbx_seq_one_letter_code
_entity_poly.pdbx_strand_id
1 'polypeptide(L)' 'MKISARNILKGTVTTIKKVPVSSIITLEIAPGVEITSSVTSDSVKALKLKKGQPAYAIIKASSMLVGVD' A
#
# COMPACT_ATOMS: atom_id res chain seq x y z
N MET A 1 -7.75 -3.95 13.54
CA MET A 1 -7.94 -2.63 12.90
C MET A 1 -9.40 -2.47 12.51
N LYS A 2 -9.99 -1.36 12.92
CA LYS A 2 -11.38 -1.03 12.52
C LYS A 2 -11.34 0.16 11.59
N ILE A 3 -11.93 -0.01 10.40
CA ILE A 3 -11.93 1.06 9.39
C ILE A 3 -13.17 0.91 8.50
N SER A 4 -13.66 2.01 7.97
CA SER A 4 -14.87 2.00 7.13
C SER A 4 -14.64 1.54 5.70
N ALA A 5 -13.40 1.38 5.27
CA ALA A 5 -13.09 0.93 3.92
C ALA A 5 -13.56 -0.51 3.69
N ARG A 6 -14.06 -0.78 2.49
CA ARG A 6 -14.55 -2.11 2.11
C ARG A 6 -13.48 -2.98 1.47
N ASN A 7 -12.39 -2.36 0.97
CA ASN A 7 -11.32 -3.06 0.30
C ASN A 7 -10.07 -2.99 1.17
N ILE A 8 -9.82 -4.05 1.93
CA ILE A 8 -8.66 -4.17 2.81
C ILE A 8 -7.95 -5.46 2.46
N LEU A 9 -6.70 -5.35 2.00
CA LEU A 9 -5.90 -6.49 1.58
C LEU A 9 -4.64 -6.54 2.42
N LYS A 10 -4.43 -7.64 3.11
CA LYS A 10 -3.21 -7.85 3.87
C LYS A 10 -2.09 -8.31 2.95
N GLY A 11 -0.93 -7.72 3.10
CA GLY A 11 0.24 -8.08 2.31
C GLY A 11 1.53 -7.84 3.04
N THR A 12 2.61 -7.91 2.31
CA THR A 12 3.96 -7.68 2.82
C THR A 12 4.61 -6.57 2.02
N VAL A 13 5.23 -5.63 2.71
CA VAL A 13 5.99 -4.56 2.05
C VAL A 13 7.19 -5.17 1.34
N THR A 14 7.24 -5.08 0.01
CA THR A 14 8.36 -5.62 -0.77
C THR A 14 9.36 -4.57 -1.17
N THR A 15 8.92 -3.34 -1.46
CA THR A 15 9.82 -2.25 -1.81
C THR A 15 9.33 -0.94 -1.22
N ILE A 16 10.29 -0.07 -0.90
CA ILE A 16 10.05 1.31 -0.51
C ILE A 16 10.98 2.17 -1.33
N LYS A 17 10.43 2.94 -2.27
CA LYS A 17 11.22 3.88 -3.06
C LYS A 17 10.99 5.28 -2.53
N LYS A 18 12.00 5.84 -1.89
CA LYS A 18 11.93 7.18 -1.31
C LYS A 18 12.23 8.23 -2.36
N VAL A 19 11.38 9.24 -2.43
CA VAL A 19 11.62 10.46 -3.20
C VAL A 19 11.39 11.64 -2.26
N PRO A 20 11.81 12.87 -2.62
CA PRO A 20 11.91 13.98 -1.64
C PRO A 20 10.68 14.23 -0.77
N VAL A 21 9.47 14.18 -1.33
CA VAL A 21 8.26 14.52 -0.59
C VAL A 21 7.38 13.29 -0.34
N SER A 22 7.44 12.32 -1.23
CA SER A 22 6.61 11.12 -1.17
C SER A 22 7.46 9.87 -1.32
N SER A 23 6.85 8.73 -1.06
CA SER A 23 7.49 7.43 -1.21
C SER A 23 6.53 6.49 -1.95
N ILE A 24 7.10 5.62 -2.76
CA ILE A 24 6.33 4.60 -3.46
C ILE A 24 6.51 3.30 -2.69
N ILE A 25 5.40 2.75 -2.22
CA ILE A 25 5.38 1.52 -1.44
C ILE A 25 4.74 0.42 -2.28
N THR A 26 5.40 -0.72 -2.37
CA THR A 26 4.83 -1.89 -3.04
C THR A 26 4.52 -2.95 -2.00
N LEU A 27 3.30 -3.47 -2.04
CA LEU A 27 2.85 -4.56 -1.18
C LEU A 27 2.57 -5.79 -2.05
N GLU A 28 3.11 -6.93 -1.66
CA GLU A 28 2.73 -8.21 -2.26
C GLU A 28 1.58 -8.78 -1.44
N ILE A 29 0.41 -8.94 -2.05
CA ILE A 29 -0.80 -9.43 -1.39
C ILE A 29 -1.06 -10.90 -1.65
N ALA A 30 -0.42 -11.46 -2.66
CA ALA A 30 -0.42 -12.89 -2.99
C ALA A 30 0.81 -13.13 -3.86
N PRO A 31 1.27 -14.36 -4.03
CA PRO A 31 2.44 -14.63 -4.89
C PRO A 31 2.26 -14.03 -6.29
N GLY A 32 3.16 -13.12 -6.66
CA GLY A 32 3.12 -12.45 -7.96
C GLY A 32 2.08 -11.36 -8.10
N VAL A 33 1.31 -11.04 -7.06
CA VAL A 33 0.28 -9.99 -7.11
C VAL A 33 0.72 -8.84 -6.21
N GLU A 34 1.03 -7.69 -6.83
CA GLU A 34 1.53 -6.53 -6.12
C GLU A 34 0.61 -5.33 -6.28
N ILE A 35 0.52 -4.53 -5.23
CA ILE A 35 -0.21 -3.27 -5.22
C ILE A 35 0.78 -2.17 -4.87
N THR A 36 0.74 -1.08 -5.63
CA THR A 36 1.62 0.05 -5.44
C THR A 36 0.84 1.25 -4.90
N SER A 37 1.40 1.90 -3.91
CA SER A 37 0.80 3.06 -3.29
C SER A 37 1.82 4.19 -3.19
N SER A 38 1.35 5.42 -3.41
CA SER A 38 2.15 6.63 -3.15
C SER A 38 1.69 7.21 -1.83
N VAL A 39 2.62 7.36 -0.90
CA VAL A 39 2.35 7.93 0.43
C VAL A 39 3.37 9.01 0.73
N THR A 40 3.06 9.89 1.67
CA THR A 40 4.02 10.90 2.08
C THR A 40 5.17 10.25 2.83
N SER A 41 6.36 10.86 2.73
CA SER A 41 7.52 10.36 3.46
C SER A 41 7.31 10.46 4.97
N ASP A 42 6.54 11.44 5.42
CA ASP A 42 6.17 11.55 6.83
C ASP A 42 5.31 10.37 7.28
N SER A 43 4.39 9.89 6.42
CA SER A 43 3.59 8.71 6.73
C SER A 43 4.45 7.46 6.85
N VAL A 44 5.46 7.31 5.99
CA VAL A 44 6.41 6.20 6.07
C VAL A 44 7.08 6.18 7.44
N LYS A 45 7.53 7.34 7.91
CA LYS A 45 8.16 7.47 9.23
C LYS A 45 7.17 7.20 10.36
N ALA A 46 5.98 7.78 10.28
CA ALA A 46 4.96 7.65 11.33
C ALA A 46 4.51 6.21 11.50
N LEU A 47 4.34 5.49 10.40
CA LEU A 47 3.94 4.08 10.41
C LEU A 47 5.11 3.13 10.58
N LYS A 48 6.34 3.64 10.59
CA LYS A 48 7.58 2.86 10.69
C LYS A 48 7.62 1.76 9.63
N LEU A 49 7.25 2.10 8.40
CA LEU A 49 7.23 1.15 7.29
C LEU A 49 8.63 0.70 6.92
N LYS A 50 8.80 -0.59 6.73
CA LYS A 50 10.06 -1.17 6.29
C LYS A 50 9.80 -2.43 5.46
N LYS A 51 10.76 -2.76 4.61
CA LYS A 51 10.71 -3.94 3.76
C LYS A 51 10.56 -5.21 4.61
N GLY A 52 9.68 -6.10 4.18
CA GLY A 52 9.41 -7.36 4.87
C GLY A 52 8.33 -7.27 5.94
N GLN A 53 7.82 -6.09 6.21
CA GLN A 53 6.81 -5.87 7.23
C GLN A 53 5.41 -6.20 6.72
N PRO A 54 4.56 -6.86 7.53
CA PRO A 54 3.14 -6.98 7.20
C PRO A 54 2.48 -5.61 7.16
N ALA A 55 1.62 -5.38 6.18
CA ALA A 55 0.89 -4.14 6.03
C ALA A 55 -0.43 -4.39 5.33
N TYR A 56 -1.32 -3.40 5.36
CA TYR A 56 -2.63 -3.48 4.73
C TYR A 56 -2.73 -2.47 3.60
N ALA A 57 -3.22 -2.92 2.44
CA ALA A 57 -3.64 -2.01 1.38
C ALA A 57 -5.11 -1.69 1.63
N ILE A 58 -5.40 -0.42 1.87
CA ILE A 58 -6.76 0.04 2.14
C ILE A 58 -7.16 0.91 0.96
N ILE A 59 -8.17 0.44 0.21
CA ILE A 59 -8.55 1.08 -1.03
C ILE A 59 -9.97 1.61 -0.93
N LYS A 60 -10.10 2.92 -1.04
CA LYS A 60 -11.42 3.55 -1.07
C LYS A 60 -12.16 3.10 -2.33
N ALA A 61 -13.38 2.60 -2.14
CA ALA A 61 -14.16 2.04 -3.26
C ALA A 61 -14.36 3.05 -4.40
N SER A 62 -14.55 4.32 -4.07
CA SER A 62 -14.74 5.39 -5.06
C SER A 62 -13.47 5.73 -5.85
N SER A 63 -12.33 5.22 -5.44
CA SER A 63 -11.05 5.46 -6.12
C SER A 63 -10.62 4.30 -7.00
N MET A 64 -11.35 3.19 -6.97
CA MET A 64 -11.01 2.01 -7.74
C MET A 64 -11.60 2.10 -9.15
N LEU A 65 -10.77 1.80 -10.14
CA LEU A 65 -11.18 1.73 -11.54
C LEU A 65 -11.32 0.27 -11.95
N VAL A 66 -12.21 0.01 -12.89
CA VAL A 66 -12.43 -1.32 -13.44
C VAL A 66 -12.10 -1.31 -14.93
N GLY A 67 -11.34 -2.28 -15.37
CA GLY A 67 -11.00 -2.44 -16.77
C GLY A 67 -11.28 -3.86 -17.24
N VAL A 68 -11.53 -4.01 -18.55
CA VAL A 68 -11.65 -5.30 -19.23
C VAL A 68 -10.92 -5.23 -20.57
N ASP A 69 -10.57 -6.39 -21.09
CA ASP A 69 -9.98 -6.48 -22.43
C ASP A 69 -11.04 -6.52 -23.53
#